data_74ce2e249aef6e93277e26aa1099f158
#
_entry.id   74ce2e249aef6e93277e26aa1099f158
#
_cell.length_a   1.000
_cell.length_b   1.000
_cell.length_c   1.000
_cell.angle_alpha   90.00
_cell.angle_beta   90.00
_cell.angle_gamma   90.00
#
_symmetry.space_group_name_H-M   'P 1'
#
loop_
_entity.id
_entity.type
_entity.pdbx_description
1 polymer ?
#
loop_
_entity_poly.entity_id
_entity_poly.type
_entity_poly.pdbx_seq_one_letter_code
_entity_poly.pdbx_strand_id
1 'polypeptide(L)'
;MENNRNFFITIALSILVLTLWQVFYLGPKTEAQREQARIEEQQQQKQQATQQQAQSGDTPQMPATSGNIPGHGDVAAAGGALTREAAIAQTQRVEIDTPSLRGSINLTGARLDDLFLKNYHETVDDNSPNIELLAPSALKQGYFVELGFTGNDATGPVPGPNTVWTVEGNNKLTQTTPVTLTYTNEKNITFKRVISVDDAYMFAVEDTITNNTGAPISLASYGRVTRFNQPEHASATYVLHEGLIGVMGQDGLQEIKYSKVEDDKDISFKDVMGGWLGITDKYWAATLVPPQDEKFTGRFSHFTNDRPRYQTDFLGAPMTIAPGQAQTLKNHVFAGAKVVTQIQAYEQQLGIKQFELLIDWGWFYFITKPMFYLIDWIYKFSGNFGVAILVVTVLLKGLFFPLANKSYKSMARMKLVQPKLTEIREKYADDKMKQQQEMMQLYKQEKINPLAGCWPVLVQIPVFFALYKVLYVTIEMRHAPFFGWIQDLAAPDPTSLFNLFGLLPFGVPHFLMIGVWPLLMGITMFLQMRMNPTPPDPTQAAIFTWMPVIFTFMLASFPAGLVIYWAWNNLLSITQQGIIMKRQGVKIELFDNLKSLFKRKPKEAKK
;
A
#
# COMPACT_ATOMS: atom_id res chain seq x y z
N MET A 1 -5.77 41.77 -20.65
CA MET A 1 -5.15 41.50 -19.33
C MET A 1 -6.17 41.30 -18.20
N GLU A 2 -7.39 41.80 -18.27
CA GLU A 2 -8.39 41.65 -17.20
C GLU A 2 -9.00 40.24 -17.07
N ASN A 3 -9.08 39.48 -18.16
CA ASN A 3 -9.71 38.14 -18.14
C ASN A 3 -8.88 37.09 -17.36
N ASN A 4 -7.55 37.21 -17.36
CA ASN A 4 -6.70 36.28 -16.62
C ASN A 4 -6.74 36.55 -15.10
N ARG A 5 -6.92 37.80 -14.69
CA ARG A 5 -7.06 38.17 -13.28
C ARG A 5 -8.35 37.58 -12.69
N ASN A 6 -9.46 37.66 -13.43
CA ASN A 6 -10.74 37.10 -12.99
C ASN A 6 -10.72 35.58 -12.91
N PHE A 7 -9.99 34.89 -13.80
CA PHE A 7 -9.81 33.43 -13.75
C PHE A 7 -9.02 32.98 -12.52
N PHE A 8 -7.88 33.64 -12.24
CA PHE A 8 -7.10 33.35 -11.03
C PHE A 8 -7.87 33.71 -9.75
N ILE A 9 -8.65 34.77 -9.77
CA ILE A 9 -9.54 35.15 -8.67
C ILE A 9 -10.63 34.10 -8.48
N THR A 10 -11.21 33.54 -9.56
CA THR A 10 -12.25 32.50 -9.48
C THR A 10 -11.67 31.19 -8.93
N ILE A 11 -10.47 30.78 -9.37
CA ILE A 11 -9.80 29.62 -8.81
C ILE A 11 -9.44 29.84 -7.33
N ALA A 12 -8.87 30.98 -7.00
CA ALA A 12 -8.53 31.33 -5.62
C ALA A 12 -9.78 31.39 -4.73
N LEU A 13 -10.87 31.96 -5.24
CA LEU A 13 -12.18 31.98 -4.56
C LEU A 13 -12.78 30.58 -4.41
N SER A 14 -12.66 29.72 -5.43
CA SER A 14 -13.14 28.34 -5.35
C SER A 14 -12.35 27.52 -4.32
N ILE A 15 -11.03 27.67 -4.30
CA ILE A 15 -10.18 27.05 -3.28
C ILE A 15 -10.49 27.63 -1.89
N LEU A 16 -10.66 28.94 -1.78
CA LEU A 16 -11.04 29.60 -0.54
C LEU A 16 -12.41 29.11 -0.03
N VAL A 17 -13.40 29.02 -0.91
CA VAL A 17 -14.75 28.49 -0.56
C VAL A 17 -14.69 27.04 -0.12
N LEU A 18 -13.92 26.18 -0.81
CA LEU A 18 -13.72 24.79 -0.41
C LEU A 18 -12.98 24.68 0.92
N THR A 19 -11.96 25.52 1.14
CA THR A 19 -11.20 25.54 2.41
C THR A 19 -12.09 26.05 3.56
N LEU A 20 -12.85 27.13 3.32
CA LEU A 20 -13.82 27.65 4.30
C LEU A 20 -14.94 26.64 4.60
N TRP A 21 -15.46 25.97 3.57
CA TRP A 21 -16.42 24.87 3.73
C TRP A 21 -15.86 23.73 4.58
N GLN A 22 -14.60 23.35 4.32
CA GLN A 22 -13.92 22.28 5.07
C GLN A 22 -13.65 22.68 6.52
N VAL A 23 -13.18 23.91 6.75
CA VAL A 23 -12.84 24.41 8.10
C VAL A 23 -14.07 24.78 8.92
N PHE A 24 -15.07 25.45 8.33
CA PHE A 24 -16.21 25.99 9.07
C PHE A 24 -17.48 25.14 9.02
N TYR A 25 -17.60 24.22 8.08
CA TYR A 25 -18.78 23.37 7.93
C TYR A 25 -18.52 21.90 8.18
N LEU A 26 -17.50 21.31 7.52
CA LEU A 26 -17.17 19.89 7.70
C LEU A 26 -16.39 19.65 9.00
N GLY A 27 -15.43 20.51 9.36
CA GLY A 27 -14.64 20.39 10.58
C GLY A 27 -15.52 20.35 11.83
N PRO A 28 -16.35 21.38 12.12
CA PRO A 28 -17.21 21.38 13.29
C PRO A 28 -18.24 20.25 13.31
N LYS A 29 -18.77 19.82 12.15
CA LYS A 29 -19.69 18.67 12.09
C LYS A 29 -19.01 17.35 12.42
N THR A 30 -17.79 17.14 11.95
CA THR A 30 -17.02 15.95 12.27
C THR A 30 -16.55 15.95 13.73
N GLU A 31 -16.21 17.11 14.28
CA GLU A 31 -15.89 17.24 15.72
C GLU A 31 -17.13 17.03 16.60
N ALA A 32 -18.26 17.62 16.24
CA ALA A 32 -19.52 17.42 16.97
C ALA A 32 -20.01 15.96 16.94
N GLN A 33 -19.86 15.26 15.82
CA GLN A 33 -20.16 13.84 15.71
C GLN A 33 -19.20 12.98 16.54
N ARG A 34 -17.90 13.33 16.57
CA ARG A 34 -16.91 12.67 17.42
C ARG A 34 -17.18 12.89 18.90
N GLU A 35 -17.63 14.10 19.28
CA GLU A 35 -17.94 14.41 20.67
C GLU A 35 -19.24 13.74 21.12
N GLN A 36 -20.24 13.63 20.26
CA GLN A 36 -21.45 12.83 20.53
C GLN A 36 -21.14 11.34 20.66
N ALA A 37 -20.32 10.77 19.78
CA ALA A 37 -19.87 9.39 19.90
C ALA A 37 -19.08 9.14 21.21
N ARG A 38 -18.22 10.08 21.63
CA ARG A 38 -17.52 10.01 22.91
C ARG A 38 -18.46 10.08 24.12
N ILE A 39 -19.48 10.92 24.05
CA ILE A 39 -20.48 11.04 25.13
C ILE A 39 -21.34 9.77 25.20
N GLU A 40 -21.72 9.19 24.07
CA GLU A 40 -22.44 7.92 24.00
C GLU A 40 -21.60 6.75 24.53
N GLU A 41 -20.31 6.67 24.16
CA GLU A 41 -19.39 5.68 24.70
C GLU A 41 -19.20 5.84 26.22
N GLN A 42 -19.05 7.07 26.74
CA GLN A 42 -18.95 7.31 28.18
C GLN A 42 -20.25 6.97 28.92
N GLN A 43 -21.40 7.20 28.31
CA GLN A 43 -22.69 6.82 28.88
C GLN A 43 -22.88 5.29 28.87
N GLN A 44 -22.48 4.59 27.83
CA GLN A 44 -22.49 3.13 27.75
C GLN A 44 -21.53 2.52 28.78
N GLN A 45 -20.33 3.08 28.95
CA GLN A 45 -19.36 2.63 29.96
C GLN A 45 -19.90 2.84 31.39
N LYS A 46 -20.57 3.96 31.65
CA LYS A 46 -21.22 4.21 32.95
C LYS A 46 -22.41 3.28 33.21
N GLN A 47 -23.20 2.97 32.18
CA GLN A 47 -24.32 2.02 32.31
C GLN A 47 -23.83 0.58 32.52
N GLN A 48 -22.74 0.17 31.85
CA GLN A 48 -22.10 -1.14 32.05
C GLN A 48 -21.47 -1.26 33.45
N ALA A 49 -20.83 -0.21 33.94
CA ALA A 49 -20.29 -0.19 35.31
C ALA A 49 -21.38 -0.28 36.38
N THR A 50 -22.55 0.30 36.15
CA THR A 50 -23.70 0.24 37.10
C THR A 50 -24.42 -1.12 37.04
N GLN A 51 -24.43 -1.79 35.88
CA GLN A 51 -24.98 -3.14 35.76
C GLN A 51 -24.06 -4.23 36.33
N GLN A 52 -22.76 -4.03 36.36
CA GLN A 52 -21.80 -4.96 36.96
C GLN A 52 -21.83 -4.96 38.49
N GLN A 53 -22.31 -3.87 39.14
CA GLN A 53 -22.51 -3.85 40.58
C GLN A 53 -23.77 -4.56 41.11
N ALA A 54 -24.66 -4.99 40.22
CA ALA A 54 -25.95 -5.60 40.60
C ALA A 54 -25.99 -7.14 40.50
N GLN A 55 -24.91 -7.81 40.07
CA GLN A 55 -24.84 -9.28 39.99
C GLN A 55 -23.62 -9.84 40.73
N SER A 56 -23.61 -9.75 42.05
CA SER A 56 -22.69 -10.52 42.89
C SER A 56 -23.34 -11.85 43.28
N GLY A 57 -23.08 -12.86 42.46
CA GLY A 57 -23.37 -14.24 42.78
C GLY A 57 -22.20 -15.11 42.32
N ASP A 58 -21.59 -15.83 43.22
CA ASP A 58 -20.46 -16.74 43.16
C ASP A 58 -20.15 -17.39 41.78
N THR A 59 -19.34 -16.72 41.02
CA THR A 59 -18.48 -17.31 39.96
C THR A 59 -17.08 -16.75 40.19
N PRO A 60 -15.98 -17.52 39.99
CA PRO A 60 -14.63 -16.99 40.18
C PRO A 60 -14.44 -15.78 39.26
N GLN A 61 -14.40 -14.59 39.86
CA GLN A 61 -14.11 -13.35 39.14
C GLN A 61 -12.72 -13.48 38.51
N MET A 62 -12.69 -13.54 37.16
CA MET A 62 -11.47 -13.23 36.43
C MET A 62 -11.01 -11.83 36.82
N PRO A 63 -9.72 -11.63 37.14
CA PRO A 63 -9.18 -10.30 37.29
C PRO A 63 -9.53 -9.51 36.05
N ALA A 64 -10.03 -8.29 36.22
CA ALA A 64 -10.24 -7.34 35.14
C ALA A 64 -8.86 -7.02 34.53
N THR A 65 -8.41 -7.82 33.59
CA THR A 65 -7.19 -7.61 32.81
C THR A 65 -7.52 -6.69 31.64
N SER A 66 -8.07 -5.53 31.94
CA SER A 66 -8.01 -4.41 31.03
C SER A 66 -6.55 -3.94 30.99
N GLY A 67 -5.77 -4.44 30.06
CA GLY A 67 -4.55 -3.78 29.67
C GLY A 67 -3.21 -4.43 29.97
N ASN A 68 -3.12 -5.61 30.60
CA ASN A 68 -1.80 -6.20 30.93
C ASN A 68 -1.37 -7.32 29.98
N ILE A 69 -1.39 -7.07 28.67
CA ILE A 69 -0.44 -7.75 27.80
C ILE A 69 0.94 -7.21 28.19
N PRO A 70 1.94 -8.09 28.53
CA PRO A 70 3.28 -7.63 28.85
C PRO A 70 3.80 -6.71 27.75
N GLY A 71 4.20 -5.50 28.08
CA GLY A 71 4.63 -4.50 27.09
C GLY A 71 4.45 -3.06 27.55
N HIS A 72 3.69 -2.79 28.61
CA HIS A 72 3.55 -1.43 29.13
C HIS A 72 4.79 -0.93 29.92
N GLY A 73 5.77 -1.80 30.21
CA GLY A 73 6.94 -1.42 30.98
C GLY A 73 8.23 -2.22 30.71
N ASP A 74 8.17 -3.35 30.02
CA ASP A 74 9.19 -4.39 30.12
C ASP A 74 10.14 -4.56 28.94
N VAL A 75 10.22 -3.61 28.02
CA VAL A 75 11.34 -3.59 27.07
C VAL A 75 12.38 -2.65 27.63
N ALA A 76 13.35 -3.21 28.39
CA ALA A 76 14.50 -2.45 28.83
C ALA A 76 15.11 -1.76 27.61
N ALA A 77 15.11 -0.44 27.62
CA ALA A 77 15.77 0.39 26.64
C ALA A 77 17.28 0.19 26.81
N ALA A 78 17.84 -0.85 26.20
CA ALA A 78 19.25 -0.84 25.89
C ALA A 78 19.43 0.28 24.85
N GLY A 79 19.98 1.38 25.27
CA GLY A 79 20.14 2.58 24.46
C GLY A 79 20.76 2.24 23.11
N GLY A 80 20.15 2.65 22.01
CA GLY A 80 20.36 2.38 20.60
C GLY A 80 21.77 2.53 19.99
N ALA A 81 22.78 2.03 20.65
CA ALA A 81 24.18 2.08 20.24
C ALA A 81 24.81 0.70 19.93
N LEU A 82 24.04 -0.40 20.04
CA LEU A 82 24.57 -1.72 19.76
C LEU A 82 24.52 -2.04 18.26
N THR A 83 25.59 -2.71 17.79
CA THR A 83 25.52 -3.35 16.46
C THR A 83 24.63 -4.60 16.55
N ARG A 84 24.14 -5.08 15.40
CA ARG A 84 23.31 -6.29 15.35
C ARG A 84 24.03 -7.50 15.92
N GLU A 85 25.28 -7.70 15.55
CA GLU A 85 26.11 -8.82 16.01
C GLU A 85 26.27 -8.80 17.52
N ALA A 86 26.49 -7.61 18.10
CA ALA A 86 26.60 -7.44 19.53
C ALA A 86 25.28 -7.73 20.26
N ALA A 87 24.15 -7.33 19.67
CA ALA A 87 22.82 -7.60 20.23
C ALA A 87 22.47 -9.10 20.19
N ILE A 88 22.78 -9.78 19.09
CA ILE A 88 22.56 -11.22 18.90
C ILE A 88 23.42 -12.03 19.88
N ALA A 89 24.69 -11.64 20.09
CA ALA A 89 25.60 -12.34 20.96
C ALA A 89 25.25 -12.32 22.46
N GLN A 90 24.33 -11.43 22.86
CA GLN A 90 23.91 -11.31 24.28
C GLN A 90 23.00 -12.44 24.77
N THR A 91 22.39 -13.20 23.86
CA THR A 91 21.37 -14.21 24.20
C THR A 91 21.64 -15.52 23.48
N GLN A 92 21.22 -16.63 24.11
CA GLN A 92 21.18 -17.91 23.41
C GLN A 92 20.09 -17.91 22.34
N ARG A 93 20.40 -18.54 21.20
CA ARG A 93 19.51 -18.46 20.03
C ARG A 93 19.41 -19.80 19.30
N VAL A 94 18.34 -19.99 18.58
CA VAL A 94 18.13 -21.09 17.63
C VAL A 94 18.27 -20.52 16.23
N GLU A 95 19.13 -21.14 15.42
CA GLU A 95 19.32 -20.73 14.02
C GLU A 95 18.09 -21.04 13.17
N ILE A 96 17.76 -20.12 12.25
CA ILE A 96 16.75 -20.31 11.20
C ILE A 96 17.48 -20.35 9.85
N ASP A 97 17.27 -21.42 9.09
CA ASP A 97 17.85 -21.56 7.75
C ASP A 97 16.93 -22.37 6.86
N THR A 98 16.17 -21.67 6.01
CA THR A 98 15.26 -22.23 5.01
C THR A 98 15.66 -21.77 3.62
N PRO A 99 15.04 -22.25 2.54
CA PRO A 99 15.28 -21.71 1.20
C PRO A 99 15.02 -20.20 1.08
N SER A 100 14.03 -19.67 1.84
CA SER A 100 13.58 -18.28 1.73
C SER A 100 14.06 -17.38 2.86
N LEU A 101 14.40 -17.95 4.03
CA LEU A 101 14.69 -17.22 5.26
C LEU A 101 16.05 -17.61 5.86
N ARG A 102 16.74 -16.66 6.47
CA ARG A 102 17.85 -16.88 7.40
C ARG A 102 17.71 -15.96 8.60
N GLY A 103 18.16 -16.40 9.76
CA GLY A 103 18.09 -15.59 10.98
C GLY A 103 18.19 -16.45 12.22
N SER A 104 17.55 -16.00 13.31
CA SER A 104 17.54 -16.76 14.56
C SER A 104 16.38 -16.35 15.49
N ILE A 105 15.99 -17.30 16.35
CA ILE A 105 15.01 -17.10 17.43
C ILE A 105 15.78 -16.89 18.72
N ASN A 106 15.46 -15.81 19.43
CA ASN A 106 15.99 -15.53 20.74
C ASN A 106 15.32 -16.42 21.80
N LEU A 107 16.08 -17.18 22.58
CA LEU A 107 15.51 -18.05 23.63
C LEU A 107 14.94 -17.26 24.81
N THR A 108 15.31 -15.99 24.98
CA THR A 108 14.62 -15.10 25.92
C THR A 108 13.35 -14.58 25.28
N GLY A 109 12.21 -15.00 25.82
CA GLY A 109 10.87 -14.71 25.27
C GLY A 109 10.46 -15.55 24.07
N ALA A 110 11.28 -16.49 23.61
CA ALA A 110 11.11 -17.23 22.35
C ALA A 110 10.78 -16.29 21.19
N ARG A 111 11.53 -15.19 21.10
CA ARG A 111 11.25 -14.03 20.25
C ARG A 111 11.84 -14.21 18.86
N LEU A 112 11.02 -13.99 17.83
CA LEU A 112 11.47 -13.89 16.44
C LEU A 112 11.90 -12.43 16.20
N ASP A 113 13.18 -12.14 16.32
CA ASP A 113 13.78 -10.80 16.29
C ASP A 113 15.04 -10.68 15.43
N ASP A 114 15.29 -11.64 14.57
CA ASP A 114 16.44 -11.68 13.66
C ASP A 114 16.04 -12.49 12.43
N LEU A 115 15.62 -11.79 11.35
CA LEU A 115 15.12 -12.45 10.15
C LEU A 115 15.48 -11.68 8.89
N PHE A 116 16.06 -12.39 7.92
CA PHE A 116 16.38 -11.88 6.58
C PHE A 116 15.65 -12.68 5.51
N LEU A 117 15.27 -11.98 4.45
CA LEU A 117 14.66 -12.56 3.25
C LEU A 117 15.76 -12.89 2.23
N LYS A 118 16.12 -14.18 2.07
CA LYS A 118 17.24 -14.63 1.22
C LYS A 118 17.03 -14.32 -0.27
N ASN A 119 15.77 -14.28 -0.71
CA ASN A 119 15.41 -14.08 -2.11
C ASN A 119 15.27 -12.59 -2.51
N TYR A 120 15.49 -11.66 -1.58
CA TYR A 120 15.33 -10.23 -1.81
C TYR A 120 16.53 -9.44 -1.32
N HIS A 121 17.03 -8.55 -2.16
CA HIS A 121 18.16 -7.68 -1.91
C HIS A 121 17.70 -6.21 -1.75
N GLU A 122 18.53 -5.38 -1.12
CA GLU A 122 18.21 -3.96 -0.94
C GLU A 122 18.19 -3.20 -2.28
N THR A 123 19.09 -3.55 -3.18
CA THR A 123 19.21 -2.95 -4.51
C THR A 123 19.10 -4.01 -5.61
N VAL A 124 19.12 -3.59 -6.87
CA VAL A 124 19.13 -4.48 -8.05
C VAL A 124 20.45 -5.27 -8.21
N ASP A 125 21.49 -4.94 -7.45
CA ASP A 125 22.73 -5.69 -7.43
C ASP A 125 22.58 -6.93 -6.55
N ASP A 126 22.75 -8.11 -7.11
CA ASP A 126 22.68 -9.39 -6.40
C ASP A 126 23.70 -9.53 -5.28
N ASN A 127 24.76 -8.71 -5.27
CA ASN A 127 25.74 -8.67 -4.18
C ASN A 127 25.35 -7.70 -3.05
N SER A 128 24.28 -6.94 -3.20
CA SER A 128 23.79 -6.07 -2.13
C SER A 128 23.22 -6.89 -0.97
N PRO A 129 23.14 -6.33 0.25
CA PRO A 129 22.60 -7.04 1.40
C PRO A 129 21.19 -7.57 1.16
N ASN A 130 20.88 -8.70 1.77
CA ASN A 130 19.50 -9.18 1.81
C ASN A 130 18.63 -8.25 2.67
N ILE A 131 17.34 -8.22 2.35
CA ILE A 131 16.38 -7.46 3.14
C ILE A 131 16.33 -7.97 4.57
N GLU A 132 16.60 -7.09 5.52
CA GLU A 132 16.40 -7.29 6.95
C GLU A 132 14.92 -7.01 7.27
N LEU A 133 14.16 -8.06 7.60
CA LEU A 133 12.77 -7.93 7.95
C LEU A 133 12.59 -7.67 9.45
N LEU A 134 13.21 -8.48 10.30
CA LEU A 134 13.13 -8.36 11.75
C LEU A 134 14.49 -8.07 12.37
N ALA A 135 14.49 -7.26 13.42
CA ALA A 135 15.69 -6.78 14.11
C ALA A 135 15.54 -6.83 15.62
N PRO A 136 16.62 -7.15 16.38
CA PRO A 136 16.60 -7.17 17.83
C PRO A 136 16.12 -5.86 18.46
N SER A 137 15.36 -5.96 19.54
CA SER A 137 14.79 -4.82 20.26
C SER A 137 15.83 -3.82 20.78
N ALA A 138 17.09 -4.26 20.95
CA ALA A 138 18.20 -3.40 21.35
C ALA A 138 18.68 -2.45 20.25
N LEU A 139 18.30 -2.68 18.98
CA LEU A 139 18.66 -1.82 17.86
C LEU A 139 17.70 -0.61 17.77
N LYS A 140 18.17 0.48 17.14
CA LYS A 140 17.36 1.68 16.91
C LYS A 140 16.04 1.36 16.18
N GLN A 141 16.11 0.51 15.17
CA GLN A 141 14.99 0.04 14.34
C GLN A 141 14.52 -1.37 14.75
N GLY A 142 14.52 -1.67 16.07
CA GLY A 142 14.07 -2.97 16.55
C GLY A 142 12.67 -3.31 16.03
N TYR A 143 12.52 -4.54 15.51
CA TYR A 143 11.26 -5.03 14.95
C TYR A 143 11.17 -6.53 15.18
N PHE A 144 10.19 -6.99 15.96
CA PHE A 144 10.12 -8.38 16.37
C PHE A 144 8.70 -8.87 16.62
N VAL A 145 8.58 -10.20 16.65
CA VAL A 145 7.35 -10.92 17.00
C VAL A 145 7.57 -11.74 18.26
N GLU A 146 6.59 -11.74 19.16
CA GLU A 146 6.62 -12.49 20.41
C GLU A 146 5.24 -13.08 20.70
N LEU A 147 5.22 -14.32 21.16
CA LEU A 147 4.04 -15.02 21.65
C LEU A 147 4.26 -15.46 23.09
N GLY A 148 3.25 -15.36 23.93
CA GLY A 148 3.33 -15.70 25.33
C GLY A 148 1.96 -15.95 25.97
N PHE A 149 1.95 -15.93 27.30
CA PHE A 149 0.75 -16.16 28.09
C PHE A 149 0.60 -15.11 29.19
N THR A 150 -0.64 -14.84 29.56
CA THR A 150 -1.02 -14.11 30.76
C THR A 150 -1.65 -15.10 31.73
N GLY A 151 -1.34 -14.97 33.00
CA GLY A 151 -1.85 -15.82 34.05
C GLY A 151 -2.21 -15.02 35.30
N ASN A 152 -2.42 -15.71 36.39
CA ASN A 152 -2.74 -15.13 37.70
C ASN A 152 -1.88 -15.78 38.81
N ASP A 153 -2.12 -15.46 40.06
CA ASP A 153 -1.37 -15.99 41.21
C ASP A 153 -1.40 -17.54 41.29
N ALA A 154 -2.49 -18.16 40.83
CA ALA A 154 -2.63 -19.62 40.82
C ALA A 154 -1.70 -20.27 39.77
N THR A 155 -1.45 -19.59 38.65
CA THR A 155 -0.53 -20.08 37.60
C THR A 155 0.93 -19.80 37.96
N GLY A 156 1.22 -18.80 38.80
CA GLY A 156 2.56 -18.28 38.97
C GLY A 156 3.13 -17.68 37.67
N PRO A 157 4.48 -17.56 37.55
CA PRO A 157 5.11 -17.02 36.34
C PRO A 157 4.78 -17.86 35.10
N VAL A 158 4.25 -17.24 34.06
CA VAL A 158 3.96 -17.86 32.76
C VAL A 158 4.91 -17.31 31.68
N PRO A 159 5.10 -18.01 30.55
CA PRO A 159 5.98 -17.55 29.50
C PRO A 159 5.65 -16.14 28.99
N GLY A 160 6.62 -15.26 29.07
CA GLY A 160 6.55 -13.86 28.67
C GLY A 160 7.90 -13.34 28.17
N PRO A 161 8.09 -12.00 28.10
CA PRO A 161 9.24 -11.36 27.44
C PRO A 161 10.61 -11.76 28.00
N ASN A 162 10.66 -12.07 29.31
CA ASN A 162 11.90 -12.37 30.03
C ASN A 162 12.09 -13.86 30.32
N THR A 163 11.17 -14.71 29.89
CA THR A 163 11.27 -16.16 30.10
C THR A 163 12.37 -16.74 29.25
N VAL A 164 13.32 -17.43 29.87
CA VAL A 164 14.38 -18.16 29.16
C VAL A 164 13.88 -19.57 28.87
N TRP A 165 13.76 -19.89 27.59
CA TRP A 165 13.34 -21.20 27.13
C TRP A 165 14.54 -22.14 26.97
N THR A 166 14.31 -23.42 27.17
CA THR A 166 15.29 -24.48 26.94
C THR A 166 14.95 -25.21 25.64
N VAL A 167 15.96 -25.42 24.79
CA VAL A 167 15.80 -26.19 23.54
C VAL A 167 15.78 -27.69 23.86
N GLU A 168 14.78 -28.38 23.36
CA GLU A 168 14.68 -29.85 23.44
C GLU A 168 15.02 -30.47 22.06
N GLY A 169 16.13 -31.14 21.98
CA GLY A 169 16.56 -31.81 20.75
C GLY A 169 17.26 -30.90 19.74
N ASN A 170 16.69 -30.70 18.58
CA ASN A 170 17.29 -29.93 17.48
C ASN A 170 17.33 -28.43 17.76
N ASN A 171 18.45 -27.76 17.50
CA ASN A 171 18.67 -26.33 17.71
C ASN A 171 18.73 -25.52 16.42
N LYS A 172 18.29 -26.09 15.30
CA LYS A 172 18.24 -25.42 14.01
C LYS A 172 16.85 -25.61 13.37
N LEU A 173 16.15 -24.50 13.09
CA LEU A 173 14.86 -24.49 12.41
C LEU A 173 15.08 -24.50 10.90
N THR A 174 14.59 -25.52 10.25
CA THR A 174 14.58 -25.63 8.79
C THR A 174 13.16 -25.92 8.29
N GLN A 175 12.94 -25.89 6.99
CA GLN A 175 11.68 -26.25 6.36
C GLN A 175 11.15 -27.64 6.80
N THR A 176 12.05 -28.60 7.07
CA THR A 176 11.68 -29.97 7.40
C THR A 176 11.91 -30.34 8.87
N THR A 177 12.57 -29.49 9.63
CA THR A 177 13.00 -29.76 11.00
C THR A 177 12.47 -28.68 11.94
N PRO A 178 11.39 -28.94 12.68
CA PRO A 178 10.87 -28.04 13.70
C PRO A 178 11.82 -27.97 14.91
N VAL A 179 11.67 -26.91 15.70
CA VAL A 179 12.36 -26.72 16.96
C VAL A 179 11.36 -26.82 18.11
N THR A 180 11.75 -27.53 19.16
CA THR A 180 10.99 -27.66 20.38
C THR A 180 11.64 -26.87 21.51
N LEU A 181 10.86 -26.00 22.16
CA LEU A 181 11.25 -25.22 23.30
C LEU A 181 10.41 -25.65 24.51
N THR A 182 11.03 -25.72 25.69
CA THR A 182 10.35 -26.10 26.94
C THR A 182 10.62 -25.10 28.03
N TYR A 183 9.63 -24.88 28.89
CA TYR A 183 9.73 -24.10 30.10
C TYR A 183 8.79 -24.70 31.17
N THR A 184 9.31 -24.93 32.37
CA THR A 184 8.48 -25.35 33.52
C THR A 184 8.63 -24.31 34.61
N ASN A 185 7.52 -23.82 35.11
CA ASN A 185 7.52 -22.79 36.15
C ASN A 185 7.56 -23.40 37.57
N GLU A 186 7.67 -22.53 38.57
CA GLU A 186 7.75 -22.90 40.00
C GLU A 186 6.48 -23.61 40.51
N LYS A 187 5.33 -23.45 39.83
CA LYS A 187 4.07 -24.11 40.14
C LYS A 187 3.93 -25.49 39.47
N ASN A 188 4.97 -25.99 38.82
CA ASN A 188 4.98 -27.24 38.06
C ASN A 188 3.99 -27.25 36.87
N ILE A 189 3.83 -26.12 36.22
CA ILE A 189 3.13 -26.03 34.94
C ILE A 189 4.19 -26.06 33.85
N THR A 190 4.05 -27.00 32.90
CA THR A 190 4.99 -27.19 31.81
C THR A 190 4.42 -26.60 30.51
N PHE A 191 5.21 -25.77 29.86
CA PHE A 191 4.94 -25.19 28.55
C PHE A 191 5.89 -25.81 27.55
N LYS A 192 5.36 -26.42 26.50
CA LYS A 192 6.11 -26.97 25.38
C LYS A 192 5.68 -26.26 24.11
N ARG A 193 6.60 -25.56 23.45
CA ARG A 193 6.39 -24.81 22.21
C ARG A 193 7.11 -25.51 21.07
N VAL A 194 6.38 -25.91 20.05
CA VAL A 194 6.93 -26.42 18.79
C VAL A 194 6.78 -25.34 17.73
N ILE A 195 7.92 -24.93 17.15
CA ILE A 195 7.99 -23.92 16.08
C ILE A 195 8.37 -24.65 14.80
N SER A 196 7.56 -24.55 13.78
CA SER A 196 7.84 -24.99 12.43
C SER A 196 7.68 -23.83 11.44
N VAL A 197 8.31 -23.92 10.30
CA VAL A 197 8.21 -22.93 9.21
C VAL A 197 8.08 -23.67 7.89
N ASP A 198 7.28 -23.13 6.99
CA ASP A 198 7.16 -23.68 5.63
C ASP A 198 8.35 -23.30 4.74
N ASP A 199 8.26 -23.57 3.44
CA ASP A 199 9.29 -23.23 2.46
C ASP A 199 9.30 -21.74 2.07
N ALA A 200 8.29 -20.97 2.51
CA ALA A 200 8.19 -19.55 2.24
C ALA A 200 8.30 -18.72 3.54
N TYR A 201 7.19 -18.33 4.18
CA TYR A 201 7.21 -17.26 5.21
C TYR A 201 6.23 -17.51 6.37
N MET A 202 5.54 -18.64 6.43
CA MET A 202 4.56 -18.92 7.48
C MET A 202 5.17 -19.80 8.56
N PHE A 203 5.24 -19.25 9.77
CA PHE A 203 5.59 -19.99 10.97
C PHE A 203 4.31 -20.53 11.63
N ALA A 204 4.31 -21.80 12.00
CA ALA A 204 3.32 -22.37 12.90
C ALA A 204 3.93 -22.53 14.28
N VAL A 205 3.27 -22.01 15.30
CA VAL A 205 3.67 -22.08 16.70
C VAL A 205 2.61 -22.82 17.47
N GLU A 206 2.94 -24.04 17.91
CA GLU A 206 2.06 -24.93 18.65
C GLU A 206 2.51 -25.00 20.11
N ASP A 207 1.69 -24.45 21.00
CA ASP A 207 1.95 -24.42 22.44
C ASP A 207 1.10 -25.46 23.15
N THR A 208 1.73 -26.41 23.84
CA THR A 208 1.08 -27.38 24.72
C THR A 208 1.37 -27.01 26.16
N ILE A 209 0.32 -26.73 26.93
CA ILE A 209 0.38 -26.37 28.33
C ILE A 209 -0.12 -27.56 29.15
N THR A 210 0.74 -28.10 30.02
CA THR A 210 0.41 -29.24 30.90
C THR A 210 0.30 -28.73 32.34
N ASN A 211 -0.89 -28.94 32.91
CA ASN A 211 -1.15 -28.59 34.31
C ASN A 211 -0.79 -29.76 35.23
N ASN A 212 0.39 -29.76 35.80
CA ASN A 212 0.84 -30.76 36.79
C ASN A 212 0.56 -30.32 38.23
N THR A 213 -0.33 -29.31 38.44
CA THR A 213 -0.77 -28.86 39.77
C THR A 213 -1.96 -29.66 40.27
N GLY A 214 -2.30 -29.50 41.56
CA GLY A 214 -3.48 -30.14 42.15
C GLY A 214 -4.80 -29.36 41.95
N ALA A 215 -4.81 -28.22 41.25
CA ALA A 215 -5.97 -27.35 41.04
C ALA A 215 -6.12 -26.93 39.58
N PRO A 216 -7.34 -26.58 39.13
CA PRO A 216 -7.52 -25.99 37.79
C PRO A 216 -6.77 -24.66 37.67
N ILE A 217 -6.15 -24.42 36.52
CA ILE A 217 -5.47 -23.16 36.21
C ILE A 217 -6.21 -22.44 35.07
N SER A 218 -6.19 -21.10 35.08
CA SER A 218 -6.74 -20.29 34.02
C SER A 218 -5.66 -19.35 33.48
N LEU A 219 -5.48 -19.36 32.16
CA LEU A 219 -4.50 -18.50 31.48
C LEU A 219 -5.02 -18.12 30.08
N ALA A 220 -4.47 -17.07 29.48
CA ALA A 220 -4.79 -16.64 28.13
C ALA A 220 -3.50 -16.45 27.32
N SER A 221 -3.53 -16.83 26.03
CA SER A 221 -2.44 -16.58 25.12
C SER A 221 -2.45 -15.14 24.64
N TYR A 222 -1.27 -14.59 24.37
CA TYR A 222 -1.12 -13.33 23.65
C TYR A 222 -0.07 -13.45 22.54
N GLY A 223 -0.18 -12.58 21.56
CA GLY A 223 0.88 -12.33 20.59
C GLY A 223 1.05 -10.85 20.35
N ARG A 224 2.27 -10.43 20.07
CA ARG A 224 2.55 -9.05 19.70
C ARG A 224 3.57 -8.95 18.57
N VAL A 225 3.35 -7.99 17.68
CA VAL A 225 4.32 -7.46 16.73
C VAL A 225 4.70 -6.08 17.21
N THR A 226 5.98 -5.84 17.44
CA THR A 226 6.46 -4.57 17.99
C THR A 226 7.55 -4.00 17.10
N ARG A 227 7.44 -2.71 16.76
CA ARG A 227 8.42 -1.95 15.99
C ARG A 227 8.81 -0.67 16.72
N PHE A 228 10.10 -0.42 16.85
CA PHE A 228 10.65 0.83 17.38
C PHE A 228 10.91 1.80 16.23
N ASN A 229 10.44 3.03 16.40
CA ASN A 229 10.49 4.09 15.38
C ASN A 229 9.72 3.77 14.10
N GLN A 230 9.48 4.77 13.29
CA GLN A 230 8.97 4.58 11.93
C GLN A 230 10.10 4.12 11.01
N PRO A 231 9.80 3.36 9.93
CA PRO A 231 10.83 2.98 8.95
C PRO A 231 11.47 4.23 8.34
N GLU A 232 12.80 4.22 8.19
CA GLU A 232 13.56 5.36 7.64
C GLU A 232 13.17 5.69 6.18
N HIS A 233 12.64 4.70 5.46
CA HIS A 233 12.23 4.80 4.07
C HIS A 233 10.72 4.60 3.88
N ALA A 234 9.91 4.98 4.88
CA ALA A 234 8.46 4.98 4.71
C ALA A 234 8.08 5.78 3.46
N SER A 235 7.29 5.18 2.60
CA SER A 235 6.85 5.83 1.38
C SER A 235 5.96 7.03 1.73
N ALA A 236 6.38 8.23 1.36
CA ALA A 236 5.58 9.45 1.53
C ALA A 236 4.31 9.46 0.64
N THR A 237 4.03 8.39 -0.09
CA THR A 237 2.92 8.33 -1.04
C THR A 237 1.62 7.93 -0.35
N TYR A 238 0.56 8.69 -0.61
CA TYR A 238 -0.81 8.42 -0.16
C TYR A 238 -1.46 7.20 -0.84
N VAL A 239 -0.73 6.50 -1.67
CA VAL A 239 -1.26 5.47 -2.59
C VAL A 239 -1.21 4.08 -2.00
N LEU A 240 -0.40 3.88 -0.97
CA LEU A 240 -0.14 2.61 -0.31
C LEU A 240 -0.25 2.77 1.20
N HIS A 241 -0.85 1.78 1.86
CA HIS A 241 -0.81 1.70 3.33
C HIS A 241 0.50 1.07 3.82
N GLU A 242 1.21 1.78 4.67
CA GLU A 242 2.31 1.32 5.51
C GLU A 242 2.00 1.69 6.95
N GLY A 243 2.07 0.72 7.85
CA GLY A 243 1.71 0.91 9.25
C GLY A 243 1.08 -0.33 9.88
N LEU A 244 0.22 -0.11 10.85
CA LEU A 244 -0.49 -1.17 11.53
C LEU A 244 -1.70 -1.60 10.68
N ILE A 245 -1.92 -2.90 10.58
CA ILE A 245 -2.93 -3.48 9.70
C ILE A 245 -3.54 -4.73 10.34
N GLY A 246 -4.80 -5.01 10.03
CA GLY A 246 -5.42 -6.27 10.44
C GLY A 246 -6.84 -6.43 9.95
N VAL A 247 -7.33 -7.65 9.93
CA VAL A 247 -8.74 -7.97 9.73
C VAL A 247 -9.32 -8.36 11.08
N MET A 248 -10.32 -7.60 11.54
CA MET A 248 -10.92 -7.73 12.86
C MET A 248 -12.33 -8.33 12.77
N GLY A 249 -12.41 -9.61 12.37
CA GLY A 249 -13.67 -10.33 12.33
C GLY A 249 -14.73 -9.65 11.45
N GLN A 250 -15.82 -9.16 12.08
CA GLN A 250 -16.91 -8.47 11.39
C GLN A 250 -16.58 -7.00 11.08
N ASP A 251 -15.67 -6.38 11.85
CA ASP A 251 -15.23 -4.99 11.63
C ASP A 251 -14.35 -4.87 10.36
N GLY A 252 -13.96 -6.00 9.76
CA GLY A 252 -13.24 -6.06 8.50
C GLY A 252 -11.82 -5.53 8.58
N LEU A 253 -11.30 -5.05 7.44
CA LEU A 253 -9.94 -4.53 7.31
C LEU A 253 -9.79 -3.19 8.05
N GLN A 254 -8.76 -3.13 8.89
CA GLN A 254 -8.32 -1.95 9.61
C GLN A 254 -6.92 -1.55 9.13
N GLU A 255 -6.80 -0.38 8.55
CA GLU A 255 -5.55 0.22 8.08
C GLU A 255 -5.24 1.45 8.93
N ILE A 256 -4.33 1.32 9.88
CA ILE A 256 -4.01 2.36 10.85
C ILE A 256 -2.62 2.94 10.55
N LYS A 257 -2.58 4.18 10.09
CA LYS A 257 -1.31 4.89 9.87
C LYS A 257 -0.58 5.14 11.18
N TYR A 258 0.75 5.23 11.13
CA TYR A 258 1.58 5.57 12.28
C TYR A 258 1.10 6.85 12.96
N SER A 259 0.82 7.93 12.22
CA SER A 259 0.32 9.18 12.77
C SER A 259 -1.03 9.04 13.48
N LYS A 260 -1.92 8.18 12.97
CA LYS A 260 -3.22 7.98 13.60
C LYS A 260 -3.10 7.29 14.96
N VAL A 261 -2.27 6.25 15.07
CA VAL A 261 -2.07 5.58 16.35
C VAL A 261 -1.26 6.42 17.35
N GLU A 262 -0.44 7.37 16.86
CA GLU A 262 0.22 8.38 17.70
C GLU A 262 -0.81 9.31 18.36
N ASP A 263 -1.84 9.72 17.61
CA ASP A 263 -2.91 10.59 18.11
C ASP A 263 -3.85 9.84 19.06
N ASP A 264 -4.34 8.66 18.66
CA ASP A 264 -5.35 7.87 19.39
C ASP A 264 -4.74 7.04 20.53
N LYS A 265 -3.43 6.78 20.51
CA LYS A 265 -2.60 5.99 21.44
C LYS A 265 -2.96 4.51 21.54
N ASP A 266 -4.24 4.17 21.59
CA ASP A 266 -4.74 2.80 21.73
C ASP A 266 -6.06 2.63 21.00
N ILE A 267 -6.11 1.65 20.08
CA ILE A 267 -7.30 1.31 19.30
C ILE A 267 -7.55 -0.18 19.50
N SER A 268 -8.65 -0.56 20.14
CA SER A 268 -8.95 -1.94 20.51
C SER A 268 -10.26 -2.46 19.91
N PHE A 269 -10.26 -3.74 19.55
CA PHE A 269 -11.39 -4.49 19.00
C PHE A 269 -11.64 -5.70 19.88
N LYS A 270 -12.82 -5.78 20.48
CA LYS A 270 -13.20 -6.85 21.41
C LYS A 270 -14.01 -7.93 20.71
N ASP A 271 -13.96 -9.15 21.26
CA ASP A 271 -14.75 -10.29 20.78
C ASP A 271 -14.58 -10.61 19.27
N VAL A 272 -13.40 -10.35 18.73
CA VAL A 272 -13.05 -10.62 17.33
C VAL A 272 -13.06 -12.12 17.10
N MET A 273 -13.77 -12.59 16.06
CA MET A 273 -13.76 -14.00 15.64
C MET A 273 -13.23 -14.09 14.20
N GLY A 274 -12.11 -14.79 14.06
CA GLY A 274 -11.40 -14.89 12.79
C GLY A 274 -10.74 -13.58 12.36
N GLY A 275 -9.56 -13.66 11.77
CA GLY A 275 -8.80 -12.53 11.32
C GLY A 275 -7.32 -12.65 11.65
N TRP A 276 -6.61 -11.56 11.48
CA TRP A 276 -5.15 -11.44 11.66
C TRP A 276 -4.79 -9.97 11.89
N LEU A 277 -3.62 -9.71 12.45
CA LEU A 277 -3.15 -8.35 12.71
C LEU A 277 -1.63 -8.28 12.71
N GLY A 278 -1.07 -7.14 12.32
CA GLY A 278 0.37 -6.97 12.24
C GLY A 278 0.82 -5.58 11.82
N ILE A 279 2.06 -5.49 11.34
CA ILE A 279 2.65 -4.29 10.76
C ILE A 279 3.09 -4.60 9.34
N THR A 280 2.74 -3.73 8.41
CA THR A 280 3.05 -3.87 6.98
C THR A 280 3.89 -2.72 6.47
N ASP A 281 4.89 -3.05 5.69
CA ASP A 281 5.61 -2.16 4.79
C ASP A 281 5.14 -2.39 3.34
N LYS A 282 5.75 -1.69 2.39
CA LYS A 282 5.38 -1.77 0.97
C LYS A 282 5.34 -3.22 0.44
N TYR A 283 6.39 -4.00 0.68
CA TYR A 283 6.59 -5.32 0.06
C TYR A 283 6.60 -6.49 1.04
N TRP A 284 6.71 -6.25 2.34
CA TRP A 284 6.80 -7.26 3.40
C TRP A 284 5.95 -6.89 4.60
N ALA A 285 5.67 -7.88 5.41
CA ALA A 285 4.93 -7.69 6.64
C ALA A 285 5.33 -8.72 7.70
N ALA A 286 5.04 -8.39 8.94
CA ALA A 286 4.98 -9.35 10.04
C ALA A 286 3.56 -9.31 10.63
N THR A 287 2.86 -10.45 10.64
CA THR A 287 1.50 -10.55 11.14
C THR A 287 1.31 -11.74 12.06
N LEU A 288 0.40 -11.59 12.99
CA LEU A 288 -0.10 -12.62 13.89
C LEU A 288 -1.42 -13.16 13.34
N VAL A 289 -1.58 -14.44 13.37
CA VAL A 289 -2.80 -15.13 12.98
C VAL A 289 -3.24 -16.01 14.16
N PRO A 290 -4.13 -15.49 15.04
CA PRO A 290 -4.73 -16.26 16.11
C PRO A 290 -5.59 -17.41 15.55
N PRO A 291 -6.00 -18.40 16.37
CA PRO A 291 -6.98 -19.40 15.97
C PRO A 291 -8.24 -18.75 15.39
N GLN A 292 -8.70 -19.24 14.22
CA GLN A 292 -9.77 -18.57 13.48
C GLN A 292 -11.18 -18.86 14.03
N ASP A 293 -11.31 -19.87 14.85
CA ASP A 293 -12.53 -20.36 15.50
C ASP A 293 -12.65 -19.93 16.99
N GLU A 294 -11.64 -19.22 17.51
CA GLU A 294 -11.64 -18.69 18.86
C GLU A 294 -11.77 -17.16 18.86
N LYS A 295 -12.35 -16.64 19.96
CA LYS A 295 -12.43 -15.19 20.15
C LYS A 295 -11.12 -14.61 20.69
N PHE A 296 -10.79 -13.42 20.23
CA PHE A 296 -9.67 -12.65 20.74
C PHE A 296 -10.01 -11.15 20.84
N THR A 297 -9.24 -10.43 21.62
CA THR A 297 -9.21 -8.96 21.60
C THR A 297 -7.98 -8.51 20.81
N GLY A 298 -8.17 -7.79 19.71
CA GLY A 298 -7.10 -7.21 18.90
C GLY A 298 -6.84 -5.75 19.28
N ARG A 299 -5.58 -5.29 19.22
CA ARG A 299 -5.22 -3.93 19.58
C ARG A 299 -4.07 -3.39 18.73
N PHE A 300 -4.16 -2.08 18.44
CA PHE A 300 -3.10 -1.26 17.87
C PHE A 300 -2.73 -0.16 18.84
N SER A 301 -1.45 -0.05 19.21
CA SER A 301 -1.00 0.84 20.28
C SER A 301 0.27 1.59 19.92
N HIS A 302 0.43 2.79 20.47
CA HIS A 302 1.65 3.59 20.41
C HIS A 302 2.11 3.97 21.82
N PHE A 303 3.41 3.81 22.06
CA PHE A 303 4.06 4.11 23.34
C PHE A 303 5.23 5.07 23.11
N THR A 304 5.39 6.05 24.01
CA THR A 304 6.39 7.13 23.90
C THR A 304 7.42 7.13 25.03
N ASN A 305 7.50 6.05 25.86
CA ASN A 305 8.29 6.07 27.09
C ASN A 305 9.76 6.44 26.82
N ASP A 306 10.55 5.56 26.20
CA ASP A 306 11.96 5.83 25.91
C ASP A 306 12.23 6.11 24.43
N ARG A 307 11.56 5.36 23.57
CA ARG A 307 11.58 5.49 22.10
C ARG A 307 10.16 5.31 21.57
N PRO A 308 9.78 6.00 20.50
CA PRO A 308 8.51 5.72 19.82
C PRO A 308 8.41 4.23 19.51
N ARG A 309 7.34 3.59 19.96
CA ARG A 309 7.10 2.16 19.76
C ARG A 309 5.68 1.92 19.29
N TYR A 310 5.55 1.22 18.19
CA TYR A 310 4.29 0.82 17.60
C TYR A 310 4.10 -0.67 17.86
N GLN A 311 2.92 -1.05 18.32
CA GLN A 311 2.61 -2.42 18.68
C GLN A 311 1.24 -2.81 18.15
N THR A 312 1.18 -3.99 17.57
CA THR A 312 -0.05 -4.69 17.22
C THR A 312 -0.09 -5.95 18.03
N ASP A 313 -1.14 -6.18 18.80
CA ASP A 313 -1.22 -7.34 19.67
C ASP A 313 -2.62 -7.94 19.75
N PHE A 314 -2.70 -9.21 20.10
CA PHE A 314 -3.94 -9.89 20.45
C PHE A 314 -3.85 -10.52 21.83
N LEU A 315 -5.00 -10.60 22.51
CA LEU A 315 -5.22 -11.39 23.70
C LEU A 315 -6.31 -12.41 23.41
N GLY A 316 -5.99 -13.69 23.49
CA GLY A 316 -6.90 -14.79 23.29
C GLY A 316 -7.93 -14.92 24.43
N ALA A 317 -8.96 -15.70 24.21
CA ALA A 317 -9.90 -16.05 25.24
C ALA A 317 -9.21 -16.84 26.38
N PRO A 318 -9.63 -16.65 27.64
CA PRO A 318 -9.11 -17.43 28.74
C PRO A 318 -9.44 -18.90 28.59
N MET A 319 -8.46 -19.76 28.80
CA MET A 319 -8.61 -21.21 28.84
C MET A 319 -8.41 -21.75 30.23
N THR A 320 -9.23 -22.71 30.64
CA THR A 320 -9.10 -23.39 31.93
C THR A 320 -8.63 -24.81 31.71
N ILE A 321 -7.51 -25.18 32.35
CA ILE A 321 -6.90 -26.50 32.25
C ILE A 321 -7.03 -27.22 33.59
N ALA A 322 -7.73 -28.35 33.62
CA ALA A 322 -7.93 -29.16 34.82
C ALA A 322 -6.59 -29.81 35.28
N PRO A 323 -6.51 -30.22 36.55
CA PRO A 323 -5.34 -30.95 37.07
C PRO A 323 -4.99 -32.18 36.24
N GLY A 324 -3.72 -32.36 35.90
CA GLY A 324 -3.24 -33.48 35.11
C GLY A 324 -3.62 -33.46 33.63
N GLN A 325 -4.29 -32.41 33.16
CA GLN A 325 -4.67 -32.27 31.76
C GLN A 325 -3.68 -31.36 31.02
N ALA A 326 -3.66 -31.53 29.69
CA ALA A 326 -2.92 -30.67 28.79
C ALA A 326 -3.87 -30.02 27.78
N GLN A 327 -3.58 -28.76 27.40
CA GLN A 327 -4.27 -28.01 26.34
C GLN A 327 -3.27 -27.59 25.30
N THR A 328 -3.60 -27.78 24.02
CA THR A 328 -2.77 -27.34 22.91
C THR A 328 -3.45 -26.20 22.17
N LEU A 329 -2.66 -25.18 21.83
CA LEU A 329 -3.07 -23.98 21.10
C LEU A 329 -2.13 -23.80 19.89
N LYS A 330 -2.68 -23.47 18.73
CA LYS A 330 -1.92 -23.24 17.52
C LYS A 330 -2.11 -21.82 16.99
N ASN A 331 -1.05 -21.05 16.98
CA ASN A 331 -1.00 -19.74 16.34
C ASN A 331 -0.13 -19.80 15.08
N HIS A 332 -0.36 -18.88 14.14
CA HIS A 332 0.57 -18.70 13.03
C HIS A 332 1.17 -17.28 13.05
N VAL A 333 2.37 -17.16 12.51
CA VAL A 333 3.07 -15.89 12.31
C VAL A 333 3.52 -15.86 10.86
N PHE A 334 2.99 -14.90 10.10
CA PHE A 334 3.56 -14.59 8.80
C PHE A 334 4.65 -13.53 8.99
N ALA A 335 5.86 -13.81 8.52
CA ALA A 335 6.97 -12.86 8.52
C ALA A 335 7.75 -12.98 7.21
N GLY A 336 7.41 -12.13 6.22
CA GLY A 336 7.99 -12.30 4.91
C GLY A 336 7.49 -11.35 3.83
N ALA A 337 7.81 -11.71 2.60
CA ALA A 337 7.43 -11.00 1.40
C ALA A 337 5.97 -11.26 1.02
N LYS A 338 5.25 -10.20 0.63
CA LYS A 338 3.83 -10.25 0.26
C LYS A 338 3.67 -10.76 -1.19
N VAL A 339 4.10 -11.98 -1.48
CA VAL A 339 3.94 -12.63 -2.78
C VAL A 339 2.47 -12.99 -2.97
N VAL A 340 1.85 -12.48 -4.03
CA VAL A 340 0.39 -12.57 -4.25
C VAL A 340 -0.12 -14.00 -4.19
N THR A 341 0.52 -14.91 -4.92
CA THR A 341 0.11 -16.31 -4.97
C THR A 341 0.28 -17.02 -3.63
N GLN A 342 1.31 -16.67 -2.86
CA GLN A 342 1.60 -17.25 -1.56
C GLN A 342 0.59 -16.79 -0.50
N ILE A 343 0.29 -15.48 -0.45
CA ILE A 343 -0.71 -14.92 0.47
C ILE A 343 -2.08 -15.57 0.25
N GLN A 344 -2.47 -15.80 -1.01
CA GLN A 344 -3.74 -16.49 -1.32
C GLN A 344 -3.72 -17.97 -0.96
N ALA A 345 -2.58 -18.64 -1.16
CA ALA A 345 -2.43 -20.02 -0.74
C ALA A 345 -2.61 -20.15 0.79
N TYR A 346 -2.04 -19.24 1.58
CA TYR A 346 -2.24 -19.21 3.04
C TYR A 346 -3.70 -18.96 3.44
N GLU A 347 -4.38 -18.03 2.78
CA GLU A 347 -5.81 -17.79 3.02
C GLU A 347 -6.64 -19.07 2.83
N GLN A 348 -6.41 -19.79 1.73
CA GLN A 348 -7.17 -20.97 1.38
C GLN A 348 -6.79 -22.20 2.22
N GLN A 349 -5.49 -22.45 2.43
CA GLN A 349 -5.00 -23.66 3.10
C GLN A 349 -5.19 -23.61 4.61
N LEU A 350 -5.01 -22.44 5.22
CA LEU A 350 -5.11 -22.24 6.66
C LEU A 350 -6.46 -21.63 7.09
N GLY A 351 -7.34 -21.32 6.14
CA GLY A 351 -8.64 -20.72 6.42
C GLY A 351 -8.56 -19.32 7.04
N ILE A 352 -7.48 -18.57 6.77
CA ILE A 352 -7.27 -17.25 7.36
C ILE A 352 -8.21 -16.24 6.70
N LYS A 353 -9.09 -15.64 7.48
CA LYS A 353 -10.12 -14.74 6.96
C LYS A 353 -9.51 -13.52 6.25
N GLN A 354 -9.78 -13.39 4.95
CA GLN A 354 -9.39 -12.23 4.13
C GLN A 354 -7.88 -11.89 4.20
N PHE A 355 -7.01 -12.90 4.24
CA PHE A 355 -5.57 -12.67 4.32
C PHE A 355 -5.01 -11.98 3.06
N GLU A 356 -5.68 -12.14 1.93
CA GLU A 356 -5.34 -11.44 0.68
C GLU A 356 -5.35 -9.91 0.79
N LEU A 357 -6.07 -9.34 1.78
CA LEU A 357 -6.11 -7.90 2.04
C LEU A 357 -4.83 -7.36 2.69
N LEU A 358 -3.86 -8.22 3.02
CA LEU A 358 -2.50 -7.82 3.36
C LEU A 358 -1.81 -7.10 2.19
N ILE A 359 -2.28 -7.34 0.96
CA ILE A 359 -1.88 -6.63 -0.25
C ILE A 359 -2.91 -5.54 -0.53
N ASP A 360 -2.48 -4.28 -0.53
CA ASP A 360 -3.34 -3.12 -0.79
C ASP A 360 -3.71 -3.00 -2.27
N TRP A 361 -4.75 -3.71 -2.70
CA TRP A 361 -5.26 -3.64 -4.08
C TRP A 361 -5.96 -2.32 -4.42
N GLY A 362 -6.27 -1.48 -3.45
CA GLY A 362 -6.95 -0.20 -3.61
C GLY A 362 -8.43 -0.31 -3.94
N TRP A 363 -9.07 0.85 -4.18
CA TRP A 363 -10.53 0.95 -4.40
C TRP A 363 -11.00 0.20 -5.66
N PHE A 364 -10.15 0.10 -6.67
CA PHE A 364 -10.47 -0.60 -7.92
C PHE A 364 -10.00 -2.05 -7.89
N TYR A 365 -10.01 -2.73 -6.71
CA TYR A 365 -9.53 -4.10 -6.54
C TYR A 365 -10.12 -5.08 -7.57
N PHE A 366 -11.37 -4.89 -7.97
CA PHE A 366 -12.07 -5.70 -8.97
C PHE A 366 -11.51 -5.55 -10.41
N ILE A 367 -10.69 -4.51 -10.67
CA ILE A 367 -9.89 -4.35 -11.90
C ILE A 367 -8.43 -4.66 -11.63
N THR A 368 -7.89 -4.21 -10.49
CA THR A 368 -6.47 -4.33 -10.13
C THR A 368 -6.05 -5.80 -10.03
N LYS A 369 -6.82 -6.61 -9.32
CA LYS A 369 -6.53 -8.02 -9.11
C LYS A 369 -6.58 -8.85 -10.41
N PRO A 370 -7.63 -8.78 -11.26
CA PRO A 370 -7.61 -9.40 -12.58
C PRO A 370 -6.48 -8.89 -13.50
N MET A 371 -6.13 -7.60 -13.40
CA MET A 371 -5.03 -7.01 -14.14
C MET A 371 -3.70 -7.65 -13.76
N PHE A 372 -3.45 -7.83 -12.46
CA PHE A 372 -2.26 -8.52 -11.98
C PHE A 372 -2.16 -9.92 -12.56
N TYR A 373 -3.23 -10.73 -12.48
CA TYR A 373 -3.21 -12.10 -13.00
C TYR A 373 -2.99 -12.16 -14.51
N LEU A 374 -3.57 -11.21 -15.25
CA LEU A 374 -3.37 -11.13 -16.70
C LEU A 374 -1.91 -10.80 -17.03
N ILE A 375 -1.29 -9.86 -16.30
CA ILE A 375 0.12 -9.50 -16.45
C ILE A 375 1.01 -10.68 -16.07
N ASP A 376 0.77 -11.33 -14.94
CA ASP A 376 1.54 -12.48 -14.46
C ASP A 376 1.44 -13.67 -15.44
N TRP A 377 0.23 -13.93 -15.96
CA TRP A 377 0.04 -14.96 -16.98
C TRP A 377 0.85 -14.70 -18.24
N ILE A 378 0.84 -13.45 -18.75
CA ILE A 378 1.65 -13.10 -19.94
C ILE A 378 3.14 -13.12 -19.60
N TYR A 379 3.53 -12.71 -18.41
CA TYR A 379 4.91 -12.77 -17.93
C TYR A 379 5.47 -14.20 -17.97
N LYS A 380 4.70 -15.19 -17.56
CA LYS A 380 5.09 -16.62 -17.60
C LYS A 380 5.44 -17.11 -19.00
N PHE A 381 4.89 -16.47 -20.04
CA PHE A 381 5.25 -16.77 -21.44
C PHE A 381 6.40 -15.90 -21.98
N SER A 382 6.40 -14.60 -21.60
CA SER A 382 7.34 -13.62 -22.17
C SER A 382 8.67 -13.56 -21.42
N GLY A 383 8.69 -13.97 -20.14
CA GLY A 383 9.84 -13.84 -19.25
C GLY A 383 10.18 -12.38 -18.90
N ASN A 384 9.33 -11.40 -19.27
CA ASN A 384 9.59 -9.99 -19.03
C ASN A 384 8.29 -9.24 -18.70
N PHE A 385 8.23 -8.65 -17.48
CA PHE A 385 7.06 -7.91 -17.03
C PHE A 385 6.76 -6.66 -17.86
N GLY A 386 7.78 -5.97 -18.35
CA GLY A 386 7.59 -4.83 -19.24
C GLY A 386 6.91 -5.23 -20.55
N VAL A 387 7.31 -6.35 -21.16
CA VAL A 387 6.63 -6.91 -22.32
C VAL A 387 5.19 -7.29 -21.98
N ALA A 388 4.96 -7.90 -20.83
CA ALA A 388 3.61 -8.25 -20.39
C ALA A 388 2.71 -7.02 -20.27
N ILE A 389 3.20 -5.91 -19.71
CA ILE A 389 2.49 -4.63 -19.65
C ILE A 389 2.15 -4.09 -21.04
N LEU A 390 3.09 -4.14 -21.99
CA LEU A 390 2.85 -3.69 -23.37
C LEU A 390 1.77 -4.53 -24.05
N VAL A 391 1.80 -5.85 -23.90
CA VAL A 391 0.81 -6.77 -24.47
C VAL A 391 -0.57 -6.54 -23.84
N VAL A 392 -0.65 -6.44 -22.51
CA VAL A 392 -1.92 -6.12 -21.79
C VAL A 392 -2.50 -4.81 -22.30
N THR A 393 -1.67 -3.80 -22.53
CA THR A 393 -2.11 -2.52 -23.08
C THR A 393 -2.77 -2.69 -24.47
N VAL A 394 -2.19 -3.52 -25.35
CA VAL A 394 -2.77 -3.83 -26.65
C VAL A 394 -4.11 -4.56 -26.51
N LEU A 395 -4.21 -5.54 -25.61
CA LEU A 395 -5.44 -6.29 -25.35
C LEU A 395 -6.56 -5.36 -24.84
N LEU A 396 -6.26 -4.47 -23.90
CA LEU A 396 -7.21 -3.48 -23.38
C LEU A 396 -7.64 -2.49 -24.47
N LYS A 397 -6.70 -2.01 -25.30
CA LYS A 397 -7.02 -1.17 -26.47
C LYS A 397 -7.92 -1.90 -27.46
N GLY A 398 -7.70 -3.19 -27.69
CA GLY A 398 -8.56 -4.05 -28.51
C GLY A 398 -9.97 -4.16 -27.92
N LEU A 399 -10.08 -4.43 -26.62
CA LEU A 399 -11.35 -4.54 -25.92
C LEU A 399 -12.18 -3.23 -26.00
N PHE A 400 -11.53 -2.09 -25.80
CA PHE A 400 -12.17 -0.77 -25.86
C PHE A 400 -12.22 -0.16 -27.28
N PHE A 401 -11.76 -0.89 -28.31
CA PHE A 401 -11.71 -0.38 -29.67
C PHE A 401 -13.05 0.13 -30.20
N PRO A 402 -14.23 -0.53 -30.02
CA PRO A 402 -15.51 -0.03 -30.51
C PRO A 402 -15.87 1.33 -29.92
N LEU A 403 -15.60 1.51 -28.63
CA LEU A 403 -15.85 2.75 -27.90
C LEU A 403 -14.91 3.87 -28.36
N ALA A 404 -13.61 3.58 -28.45
CA ALA A 404 -12.62 4.52 -28.96
C ALA A 404 -12.89 4.95 -30.40
N ASN A 405 -13.31 4.02 -31.28
CA ASN A 405 -13.66 4.30 -32.66
C ASN A 405 -14.83 5.32 -32.75
N LYS A 406 -15.88 5.14 -31.94
CA LYS A 406 -17.02 6.08 -31.89
C LYS A 406 -16.57 7.47 -31.43
N SER A 407 -15.72 7.53 -30.41
CA SER A 407 -15.17 8.78 -29.88
C SER A 407 -14.28 9.49 -30.90
N TYR A 408 -13.31 8.81 -31.49
CA TYR A 408 -12.40 9.40 -32.47
C TYR A 408 -13.12 9.85 -33.75
N LYS A 409 -14.18 9.15 -34.18
CA LYS A 409 -15.04 9.63 -35.26
C LYS A 409 -15.73 10.95 -34.91
N SER A 410 -16.22 11.09 -33.68
CA SER A 410 -16.82 12.35 -33.21
C SER A 410 -15.79 13.48 -33.15
N MET A 411 -14.58 13.20 -32.65
CA MET A 411 -13.47 14.16 -32.62
C MET A 411 -13.03 14.58 -34.01
N ALA A 412 -12.98 13.66 -34.97
CA ALA A 412 -12.65 13.95 -36.36
C ALA A 412 -13.68 14.91 -36.98
N ARG A 413 -14.98 14.68 -36.76
CA ARG A 413 -16.06 15.60 -37.20
C ARG A 413 -15.92 16.96 -36.53
N MET A 414 -15.63 17.00 -35.23
CA MET A 414 -15.44 18.27 -34.49
C MET A 414 -14.28 19.08 -35.11
N LYS A 415 -13.19 18.42 -35.53
CA LYS A 415 -12.06 19.08 -36.18
C LYS A 415 -12.44 19.68 -37.55
N LEU A 416 -13.33 19.03 -38.29
CA LEU A 416 -13.83 19.54 -39.57
C LEU A 416 -14.69 20.80 -39.43
N VAL A 417 -15.47 20.95 -38.34
CA VAL A 417 -16.30 22.13 -38.07
C VAL A 417 -15.58 23.24 -37.32
N GLN A 418 -14.31 23.04 -36.95
CA GLN A 418 -13.51 24.01 -36.20
C GLN A 418 -13.42 25.40 -36.88
N PRO A 419 -13.29 25.53 -38.24
CA PRO A 419 -13.32 26.84 -38.90
C PRO A 419 -14.65 27.58 -38.65
N LYS A 420 -15.80 26.89 -38.75
CA LYS A 420 -17.13 27.46 -38.48
C LYS A 420 -17.29 27.91 -37.01
N LEU A 421 -16.68 27.17 -36.09
CA LEU A 421 -16.68 27.55 -34.67
C LEU A 421 -15.87 28.84 -34.43
N THR A 422 -14.76 29.00 -35.15
CA THR A 422 -13.95 30.23 -35.08
C THR A 422 -14.72 31.43 -35.62
N GLU A 423 -15.37 31.26 -36.75
CA GLU A 423 -16.24 32.30 -37.35
C GLU A 423 -17.39 32.74 -36.42
N ILE A 424 -18.09 31.80 -35.78
CA ILE A 424 -19.13 32.09 -34.79
C ILE A 424 -18.57 32.89 -33.62
N ARG A 425 -17.35 32.58 -33.18
CA ARG A 425 -16.70 33.30 -32.08
C ARG A 425 -16.33 34.72 -32.43
N GLU A 426 -15.78 34.93 -33.60
CA GLU A 426 -15.41 36.24 -34.09
C GLU A 426 -16.68 37.10 -34.30
N LYS A 427 -17.73 36.52 -34.89
CA LYS A 427 -19.00 37.19 -35.16
C LYS A 427 -19.76 37.61 -33.89
N TYR A 428 -19.68 36.81 -32.82
CA TYR A 428 -20.41 37.06 -31.57
C TYR A 428 -19.43 37.28 -30.40
N ALA A 429 -18.34 37.99 -30.63
CA ALA A 429 -17.30 38.24 -29.63
C ALA A 429 -17.82 38.97 -28.38
N ASP A 430 -18.76 39.90 -28.59
CA ASP A 430 -19.32 40.75 -27.55
C ASP A 430 -20.60 40.18 -26.90
N ASP A 431 -21.20 39.12 -27.51
CA ASP A 431 -22.40 38.45 -26.98
C ASP A 431 -22.13 36.98 -26.67
N LYS A 432 -21.65 36.70 -25.47
CA LYS A 432 -21.32 35.36 -25.01
C LYS A 432 -22.49 34.38 -24.99
N MET A 433 -23.71 34.88 -24.70
CA MET A 433 -24.90 34.05 -24.67
C MET A 433 -25.29 33.58 -26.07
N LYS A 434 -25.28 34.48 -27.04
CA LYS A 434 -25.59 34.18 -28.44
C LYS A 434 -24.48 33.31 -29.08
N GLN A 435 -23.22 33.58 -28.75
CA GLN A 435 -22.10 32.76 -29.16
C GLN A 435 -22.27 31.29 -28.71
N GLN A 436 -22.64 31.05 -27.44
CA GLN A 436 -22.89 29.72 -26.91
C GLN A 436 -24.09 29.05 -27.56
N GLN A 437 -25.16 29.79 -27.81
CA GLN A 437 -26.35 29.29 -28.45
C GLN A 437 -26.07 28.84 -29.90
N GLU A 438 -25.36 29.63 -30.67
CA GLU A 438 -24.99 29.32 -32.06
C GLU A 438 -24.02 28.14 -32.14
N MET A 439 -23.04 28.06 -31.21
CA MET A 439 -22.18 26.89 -31.13
C MET A 439 -22.95 25.60 -30.83
N MET A 440 -23.91 25.64 -29.90
CA MET A 440 -24.76 24.47 -29.59
C MET A 440 -25.68 24.11 -30.76
N GLN A 441 -26.17 25.10 -31.51
CA GLN A 441 -26.95 24.86 -32.72
C GLN A 441 -26.09 24.16 -33.81
N LEU A 442 -24.87 24.63 -34.03
CA LEU A 442 -23.94 24.02 -34.96
C LEU A 442 -23.63 22.54 -34.58
N TYR A 443 -23.41 22.27 -33.30
CA TYR A 443 -23.19 20.88 -32.83
C TYR A 443 -24.39 19.97 -33.07
N LYS A 444 -25.63 20.50 -32.89
CA LYS A 444 -26.86 19.77 -33.19
C LYS A 444 -27.03 19.51 -34.69
N GLN A 445 -26.78 20.53 -35.53
CA GLN A 445 -26.88 20.41 -37.00
C GLN A 445 -25.89 19.38 -37.56
N GLU A 446 -24.64 19.42 -37.10
CA GLU A 446 -23.59 18.52 -37.54
C GLU A 446 -23.59 17.13 -36.81
N LYS A 447 -24.57 16.92 -35.91
CA LYS A 447 -24.75 15.70 -35.09
C LYS A 447 -23.47 15.34 -34.32
N ILE A 448 -22.79 16.33 -33.73
CA ILE A 448 -21.57 16.21 -32.96
C ILE A 448 -21.93 16.28 -31.47
N ASN A 449 -21.42 15.28 -30.71
CA ASN A 449 -21.46 15.35 -29.25
C ASN A 449 -20.05 15.79 -28.75
N PRO A 450 -19.92 17.01 -28.17
CA PRO A 450 -18.64 17.51 -27.68
C PRO A 450 -18.09 16.67 -26.52
N LEU A 451 -18.96 16.01 -25.75
CA LEU A 451 -18.54 15.12 -24.65
C LEU A 451 -18.02 13.76 -25.12
N ALA A 452 -18.26 13.40 -26.39
CA ALA A 452 -17.79 12.10 -26.90
C ALA A 452 -16.24 11.99 -26.90
N GLY A 453 -15.54 13.12 -26.98
CA GLY A 453 -14.08 13.18 -26.97
C GLY A 453 -13.46 12.82 -25.63
N CYS A 454 -14.13 13.05 -24.49
CA CYS A 454 -13.57 12.75 -23.16
C CYS A 454 -13.85 11.30 -22.72
N TRP A 455 -14.76 10.57 -23.38
CA TRP A 455 -15.15 9.22 -22.97
C TRP A 455 -14.00 8.21 -22.89
N PRO A 456 -13.04 8.16 -23.85
CA PRO A 456 -11.88 7.28 -23.74
C PRO A 456 -11.02 7.57 -22.51
N VAL A 457 -10.91 8.83 -22.10
CA VAL A 457 -10.15 9.24 -20.93
C VAL A 457 -10.84 8.74 -19.65
N LEU A 458 -12.16 8.86 -19.55
CA LEU A 458 -12.92 8.39 -18.39
C LEU A 458 -12.77 6.88 -18.18
N VAL A 459 -12.78 6.09 -19.26
CA VAL A 459 -12.56 4.63 -19.19
C VAL A 459 -11.11 4.30 -18.87
N GLN A 460 -10.17 5.13 -19.34
CA GLN A 460 -8.73 4.93 -19.12
C GLN A 460 -8.31 5.17 -17.66
N ILE A 461 -8.99 6.05 -16.93
CA ILE A 461 -8.63 6.41 -15.55
C ILE A 461 -8.61 5.19 -14.62
N PRO A 462 -9.68 4.36 -14.51
CA PRO A 462 -9.65 3.16 -13.67
C PRO A 462 -8.56 2.15 -14.09
N VAL A 463 -8.33 1.97 -15.39
CA VAL A 463 -7.28 1.10 -15.92
C VAL A 463 -5.89 1.61 -15.52
N PHE A 464 -5.68 2.91 -15.63
CA PHE A 464 -4.43 3.54 -15.21
C PHE A 464 -4.17 3.35 -13.71
N PHE A 465 -5.16 3.63 -12.86
CA PHE A 465 -5.02 3.42 -11.42
C PHE A 465 -4.80 1.96 -11.06
N ALA A 466 -5.48 1.03 -11.72
CA ALA A 466 -5.28 -0.40 -11.51
C ALA A 466 -3.85 -0.82 -11.87
N LEU A 467 -3.34 -0.41 -13.04
CA LEU A 467 -1.97 -0.72 -13.44
C LEU A 467 -0.94 -0.06 -12.52
N TYR A 468 -1.18 1.20 -12.12
CA TYR A 468 -0.34 1.89 -11.16
C TYR A 468 -0.25 1.13 -9.83
N LYS A 469 -1.40 0.68 -9.30
CA LYS A 469 -1.42 -0.15 -8.09
C LYS A 469 -0.66 -1.45 -8.29
N VAL A 470 -0.88 -2.20 -9.36
CA VAL A 470 -0.14 -3.44 -9.65
C VAL A 470 1.36 -3.20 -9.65
N LEU A 471 1.84 -2.21 -10.41
CA LEU A 471 3.27 -1.89 -10.50
C LEU A 471 3.89 -1.40 -9.19
N TYR A 472 3.09 -0.76 -8.34
CA TYR A 472 3.60 -0.13 -7.14
C TYR A 472 3.55 -1.05 -5.91
N VAL A 473 2.56 -1.94 -5.84
CA VAL A 473 2.24 -2.71 -4.64
C VAL A 473 2.76 -4.14 -4.68
N THR A 474 2.82 -4.73 -5.88
CA THR A 474 3.20 -6.14 -5.99
C THR A 474 4.71 -6.33 -5.97
N ILE A 475 5.15 -7.28 -5.15
CA ILE A 475 6.58 -7.57 -4.98
C ILE A 475 7.18 -8.19 -6.24
N GLU A 476 6.37 -8.83 -7.06
CA GLU A 476 6.78 -9.45 -8.33
C GLU A 476 7.30 -8.42 -9.34
N MET A 477 6.92 -7.15 -9.18
CA MET A 477 7.39 -6.05 -10.03
C MET A 477 8.67 -5.38 -9.50
N ARG A 478 9.04 -5.65 -8.23
CA ARG A 478 10.24 -5.12 -7.62
C ARG A 478 11.47 -5.75 -8.25
N HIS A 479 12.45 -4.92 -8.68
CA HIS A 479 13.65 -5.33 -9.38
C HIS A 479 13.39 -6.16 -10.66
N ALA A 480 12.17 -6.04 -11.25
CA ALA A 480 11.86 -6.66 -12.52
C ALA A 480 12.45 -5.83 -13.68
N PRO A 481 13.39 -6.37 -14.46
CA PRO A 481 14.02 -5.63 -15.55
C PRO A 481 13.09 -5.51 -16.78
N PHE A 482 13.32 -4.46 -17.56
CA PHE A 482 12.76 -4.33 -18.91
C PHE A 482 13.87 -4.59 -19.94
N PHE A 483 14.22 -3.59 -20.72
CA PHE A 483 15.34 -3.63 -21.68
C PHE A 483 16.28 -2.45 -21.47
N GLY A 484 17.55 -2.62 -21.83
CA GLY A 484 18.58 -1.58 -21.75
C GLY A 484 18.90 -1.20 -20.30
N TRP A 485 18.73 0.07 -19.96
CA TRP A 485 19.07 0.64 -18.65
C TRP A 485 18.00 0.49 -17.58
N ILE A 486 16.80 0.03 -17.93
CA ILE A 486 15.73 -0.17 -16.95
C ILE A 486 15.90 -1.55 -16.30
N GLN A 487 16.47 -1.56 -15.10
CA GLN A 487 16.71 -2.75 -14.30
C GLN A 487 15.60 -2.98 -13.26
N ASP A 488 14.77 -1.97 -13.00
CA ASP A 488 13.64 -2.05 -12.08
C ASP A 488 12.44 -1.27 -12.64
N LEU A 489 11.38 -1.99 -12.98
CA LEU A 489 10.12 -1.40 -13.45
C LEU A 489 9.35 -0.67 -12.35
N ALA A 490 9.60 -1.00 -11.08
CA ALA A 490 8.95 -0.39 -9.90
C ALA A 490 9.68 0.87 -9.41
N ALA A 491 10.89 1.15 -9.92
CA ALA A 491 11.66 2.35 -9.63
C ALA A 491 11.56 3.38 -10.77
N PRO A 492 11.83 4.68 -10.51
CA PRO A 492 11.93 5.69 -11.57
C PRO A 492 13.05 5.39 -12.56
N ASP A 493 12.95 5.96 -13.77
CA ASP A 493 14.02 5.88 -14.78
C ASP A 493 15.31 6.51 -14.24
N PRO A 494 16.42 5.75 -14.13
CA PRO A 494 17.67 6.23 -13.53
C PRO A 494 18.44 7.23 -14.39
N THR A 495 18.06 7.42 -15.66
CA THR A 495 18.73 8.36 -16.56
C THR A 495 18.30 9.81 -16.33
N SER A 496 19.11 10.77 -16.76
CA SER A 496 18.73 12.18 -16.72
C SER A 496 19.21 12.92 -17.96
N LEU A 497 18.34 13.76 -18.51
CA LEU A 497 18.69 14.67 -19.61
C LEU A 497 19.81 15.63 -19.22
N PHE A 498 19.83 16.09 -17.96
CA PHE A 498 20.73 17.15 -17.49
C PHE A 498 22.20 16.74 -17.36
N ASN A 499 22.47 15.44 -17.21
CA ASN A 499 23.84 14.89 -17.29
C ASN A 499 24.09 14.10 -18.58
N LEU A 500 23.35 14.40 -19.64
CA LEU A 500 23.39 13.71 -20.93
C LEU A 500 23.26 12.20 -20.78
N PHE A 501 22.27 11.76 -19.99
CA PHE A 501 21.96 10.36 -19.73
C PHE A 501 23.11 9.56 -19.09
N GLY A 502 23.92 10.22 -18.27
CA GLY A 502 25.05 9.61 -17.56
C GLY A 502 26.41 9.80 -18.23
N LEU A 503 26.48 10.47 -19.37
CA LEU A 503 27.76 10.78 -20.04
C LEU A 503 28.59 11.82 -19.26
N LEU A 504 27.96 12.69 -18.47
CA LEU A 504 28.65 13.67 -17.64
C LEU A 504 28.72 13.19 -16.20
N PRO A 505 29.91 13.19 -15.56
CA PRO A 505 30.13 12.59 -14.24
C PRO A 505 29.75 13.54 -13.08
N PHE A 506 28.54 14.11 -13.11
CA PHE A 506 28.02 14.89 -11.98
C PHE A 506 26.63 14.41 -11.56
N GLY A 507 26.33 14.48 -10.25
CA GLY A 507 25.04 14.16 -9.69
C GLY A 507 23.98 15.19 -10.04
N VAL A 508 22.83 14.75 -10.51
CA VAL A 508 21.68 15.62 -10.80
C VAL A 508 20.76 15.63 -9.58
N PRO A 509 20.31 16.82 -9.10
CA PRO A 509 19.31 16.90 -8.04
C PRO A 509 18.05 16.11 -8.41
N HIS A 510 17.42 15.46 -7.43
CA HIS A 510 16.30 14.53 -7.65
C HIS A 510 15.14 15.13 -8.47
N PHE A 511 14.83 16.41 -8.28
CA PHE A 511 13.75 17.10 -9.01
C PHE A 511 14.08 17.39 -10.50
N LEU A 512 15.35 17.26 -10.90
CA LEU A 512 15.82 17.38 -12.29
C LEU A 512 16.12 16.02 -12.94
N MET A 513 15.84 14.91 -12.28
CA MET A 513 16.02 13.58 -12.85
C MET A 513 14.89 13.28 -13.85
N ILE A 514 15.00 13.82 -15.05
CA ILE A 514 14.08 13.56 -16.16
C ILE A 514 14.76 12.57 -17.10
N GLY A 515 14.34 11.31 -17.03
CA GLY A 515 14.89 10.22 -17.83
C GLY A 515 14.41 10.20 -19.26
N VAL A 516 14.92 9.24 -20.02
CA VAL A 516 14.55 9.02 -21.43
C VAL A 516 13.07 8.67 -21.57
N TRP A 517 12.54 7.76 -20.74
CA TRP A 517 11.15 7.34 -20.84
C TRP A 517 10.15 8.44 -20.50
N PRO A 518 10.33 9.27 -19.45
CA PRO A 518 9.52 10.46 -19.24
C PRO A 518 9.51 11.43 -20.43
N LEU A 519 10.66 11.62 -21.10
CA LEU A 519 10.76 12.46 -22.30
C LEU A 519 9.97 11.85 -23.47
N LEU A 520 10.13 10.56 -23.73
CA LEU A 520 9.36 9.84 -24.78
C LEU A 520 7.86 9.91 -24.50
N MET A 521 7.45 9.76 -23.23
CA MET A 521 6.07 9.91 -22.80
C MET A 521 5.55 11.32 -23.07
N GLY A 522 6.32 12.36 -22.71
CA GLY A 522 5.97 13.75 -22.98
C GLY A 522 5.83 14.06 -24.47
N ILE A 523 6.75 13.56 -25.29
CA ILE A 523 6.70 13.71 -26.75
C ILE A 523 5.46 13.03 -27.32
N THR A 524 5.19 11.77 -26.93
CA THR A 524 4.01 11.04 -27.43
C THR A 524 2.72 11.71 -26.95
N MET A 525 2.66 12.22 -25.71
CA MET A 525 1.52 12.99 -25.20
C MET A 525 1.32 14.28 -26.00
N PHE A 526 2.39 15.02 -26.29
CA PHE A 526 2.32 16.24 -27.09
C PHE A 526 1.77 15.94 -28.49
N LEU A 527 2.27 14.90 -29.15
CA LEU A 527 1.78 14.48 -30.46
C LEU A 527 0.29 14.09 -30.42
N GLN A 528 -0.12 13.34 -29.41
CA GLN A 528 -1.53 12.97 -29.22
C GLN A 528 -2.42 14.18 -29.01
N MET A 529 -1.98 15.15 -28.21
CA MET A 529 -2.73 16.38 -27.97
C MET A 529 -2.90 17.22 -29.23
N ARG A 530 -1.91 17.27 -30.10
CA ARG A 530 -2.00 17.96 -31.38
C ARG A 530 -2.98 17.31 -32.38
N MET A 531 -3.28 16.04 -32.21
CA MET A 531 -4.31 15.36 -33.01
C MET A 531 -5.73 15.70 -32.57
N ASN A 532 -5.92 16.11 -31.33
CA ASN A 532 -7.23 16.50 -30.79
C ASN A 532 -7.68 17.87 -31.33
N PRO A 533 -8.98 18.13 -31.45
CA PRO A 533 -9.49 19.47 -31.76
C PRO A 533 -9.08 20.45 -30.64
N THR A 534 -8.66 21.65 -31.04
CA THR A 534 -8.31 22.70 -30.07
C THR A 534 -9.55 23.10 -29.26
N PRO A 535 -9.44 23.19 -27.91
CA PRO A 535 -10.52 23.66 -27.10
C PRO A 535 -10.98 25.07 -27.50
N PRO A 536 -12.26 25.36 -27.40
CA PRO A 536 -12.77 26.69 -27.76
C PRO A 536 -12.27 27.80 -26.84
N ASP A 537 -12.05 27.56 -25.57
CA ASP A 537 -11.57 28.53 -24.61
C ASP A 537 -10.04 28.69 -24.68
N PRO A 538 -9.50 29.95 -24.78
CA PRO A 538 -8.07 30.18 -24.85
C PRO A 538 -7.30 29.68 -23.63
N THR A 539 -7.92 29.71 -22.45
CA THR A 539 -7.32 29.25 -21.20
C THR A 539 -7.18 27.74 -21.21
N GLN A 540 -8.25 27.03 -21.63
CA GLN A 540 -8.20 25.59 -21.81
C GLN A 540 -7.14 25.20 -22.87
N ALA A 541 -7.08 25.91 -23.99
CA ALA A 541 -6.08 25.67 -25.03
C ALA A 541 -4.64 25.83 -24.51
N ALA A 542 -4.40 26.83 -23.65
CA ALA A 542 -3.11 27.03 -23.00
C ALA A 542 -2.79 25.88 -22.04
N ILE A 543 -3.74 25.47 -21.19
CA ILE A 543 -3.58 24.31 -20.28
C ILE A 543 -3.21 23.07 -21.08
N PHE A 544 -3.96 22.74 -22.14
CA PHE A 544 -3.70 21.57 -22.99
C PHE A 544 -2.33 21.65 -23.67
N THR A 545 -1.84 22.84 -23.98
CA THR A 545 -0.51 23.01 -24.61
C THR A 545 0.64 22.74 -23.63
N TRP A 546 0.49 23.17 -22.38
CA TRP A 546 1.53 23.00 -21.36
C TRP A 546 1.44 21.68 -20.60
N MET A 547 0.30 21.00 -20.66
CA MET A 547 0.04 19.75 -19.94
C MET A 547 1.09 18.66 -20.23
N PRO A 548 1.55 18.39 -21.46
CA PRO A 548 2.59 17.41 -21.71
C PRO A 548 3.91 17.73 -20.98
N VAL A 549 4.27 19.01 -20.90
CA VAL A 549 5.48 19.45 -20.20
C VAL A 549 5.32 19.21 -18.70
N ILE A 550 4.21 19.66 -18.11
CA ILE A 550 3.92 19.49 -16.68
C ILE A 550 3.93 17.99 -16.31
N PHE A 551 3.25 17.15 -17.12
CA PHE A 551 3.22 15.71 -16.88
C PHE A 551 4.59 15.05 -17.03
N THR A 552 5.44 15.50 -17.93
CA THR A 552 6.81 14.99 -18.07
C THR A 552 7.59 15.15 -16.77
N PHE A 553 7.55 16.36 -16.17
CA PHE A 553 8.21 16.63 -14.90
C PHE A 553 7.58 15.85 -13.74
N MET A 554 6.24 15.86 -13.65
CA MET A 554 5.52 15.19 -12.57
C MET A 554 5.74 13.67 -12.59
N LEU A 555 5.69 13.04 -13.77
CA LEU A 555 5.78 11.60 -13.91
C LEU A 555 7.23 11.08 -14.02
N ALA A 556 8.22 11.97 -14.06
CA ALA A 556 9.63 11.58 -14.00
C ALA A 556 10.00 10.85 -12.70
N SER A 557 9.30 11.11 -11.61
CA SER A 557 9.47 10.45 -10.32
C SER A 557 8.65 9.15 -10.16
N PHE A 558 7.85 8.80 -11.16
CA PHE A 558 7.00 7.59 -11.11
C PHE A 558 7.77 6.35 -11.58
N PRO A 559 7.29 5.13 -11.20
CA PRO A 559 7.87 3.88 -11.68
C PRO A 559 8.02 3.82 -13.19
N ALA A 560 9.19 3.38 -13.67
CA ALA A 560 9.50 3.32 -15.10
C ALA A 560 8.47 2.49 -15.89
N GLY A 561 7.98 1.39 -15.32
CA GLY A 561 6.93 0.56 -15.92
C GLY A 561 5.65 1.32 -16.23
N LEU A 562 5.26 2.28 -15.36
CA LEU A 562 4.09 3.12 -15.57
C LEU A 562 4.32 4.17 -16.67
N VAL A 563 5.50 4.75 -16.71
CA VAL A 563 5.89 5.74 -17.73
C VAL A 563 5.99 5.07 -19.12
N ILE A 564 6.56 3.88 -19.18
CA ILE A 564 6.63 3.04 -20.39
C ILE A 564 5.22 2.70 -20.89
N TYR A 565 4.34 2.24 -19.96
CA TYR A 565 2.93 2.00 -20.30
C TYR A 565 2.29 3.24 -20.89
N TRP A 566 2.50 4.41 -20.29
CA TRP A 566 1.87 5.65 -20.77
C TRP A 566 2.38 6.05 -22.15
N ALA A 567 3.70 6.01 -22.37
CA ALA A 567 4.29 6.28 -23.67
C ALA A 567 3.73 5.36 -24.76
N TRP A 568 3.64 4.05 -24.46
CA TRP A 568 3.08 3.04 -25.35
C TRP A 568 1.59 3.25 -25.60
N ASN A 569 0.81 3.52 -24.57
CA ASN A 569 -0.63 3.83 -24.66
C ASN A 569 -0.89 5.05 -25.53
N ASN A 570 -0.08 6.11 -25.42
CA ASN A 570 -0.15 7.30 -26.27
C ASN A 570 0.16 6.94 -27.72
N LEU A 571 1.22 6.18 -27.98
CA LEU A 571 1.62 5.74 -29.31
C LEU A 571 0.51 4.93 -30.00
N LEU A 572 -0.09 3.97 -29.29
CA LEU A 572 -1.23 3.20 -29.79
C LEU A 572 -2.45 4.10 -30.05
N SER A 573 -2.70 5.09 -29.18
CA SER A 573 -3.80 6.06 -29.37
C SER A 573 -3.58 6.93 -30.60
N ILE A 574 -2.36 7.44 -30.81
CA ILE A 574 -1.96 8.21 -32.00
C ILE A 574 -2.21 7.38 -33.26
N THR A 575 -1.74 6.12 -33.26
CA THR A 575 -1.90 5.21 -34.40
C THR A 575 -3.39 4.96 -34.70
N GLN A 576 -4.17 4.62 -33.66
CA GLN A 576 -5.60 4.35 -33.79
C GLN A 576 -6.37 5.59 -34.27
N GLN A 577 -6.12 6.74 -33.65
CA GLN A 577 -6.75 8.02 -34.01
C GLN A 577 -6.35 8.43 -35.44
N GLY A 578 -5.08 8.29 -35.81
CA GLY A 578 -4.58 8.60 -37.15
C GLY A 578 -5.25 7.78 -38.24
N ILE A 579 -5.40 6.47 -38.03
CA ILE A 579 -6.11 5.59 -38.98
C ILE A 579 -7.57 6.02 -39.13
N ILE A 580 -8.26 6.31 -38.02
CA ILE A 580 -9.68 6.71 -38.01
C ILE A 580 -9.85 8.08 -38.69
N MET A 581 -9.00 9.06 -38.39
CA MET A 581 -9.05 10.41 -38.99
C MET A 581 -8.80 10.34 -40.51
N LYS A 582 -7.82 9.57 -40.95
CA LYS A 582 -7.55 9.34 -42.39
C LYS A 582 -8.77 8.74 -43.09
N ARG A 583 -9.44 7.75 -42.50
CA ARG A 583 -10.68 7.15 -43.03
C ARG A 583 -11.86 8.13 -43.08
N GLN A 584 -11.87 9.17 -42.26
CA GLN A 584 -12.87 10.23 -42.24
C GLN A 584 -12.49 11.43 -43.13
N GLY A 585 -11.42 11.36 -43.89
CA GLY A 585 -10.98 12.43 -44.80
C GLY A 585 -10.36 13.66 -44.10
N VAL A 586 -10.03 13.54 -42.80
CA VAL A 586 -9.39 14.63 -42.03
C VAL A 586 -7.89 14.64 -42.30
N LYS A 587 -7.34 15.78 -42.73
CA LYS A 587 -5.88 15.97 -42.85
C LYS A 587 -5.22 15.91 -41.49
N ILE A 588 -4.17 15.08 -41.39
CA ILE A 588 -3.36 14.98 -40.18
C ILE A 588 -2.21 15.98 -40.30
N GLU A 589 -2.35 17.16 -39.70
CA GLU A 589 -1.36 18.25 -39.81
C GLU A 589 -0.21 18.17 -38.79
N LEU A 590 0.15 16.94 -38.37
CA LEU A 590 1.20 16.69 -37.37
C LEU A 590 2.54 17.30 -37.75
N PHE A 591 2.90 17.27 -39.05
CA PHE A 591 4.18 17.76 -39.57
C PHE A 591 4.12 19.20 -40.11
N ASP A 592 2.97 19.69 -40.52
CA ASP A 592 2.83 21.04 -41.05
C ASP A 592 2.96 22.09 -39.93
N ASN A 593 2.46 21.79 -38.75
CA ASN A 593 2.62 22.65 -37.56
C ASN A 593 4.07 22.63 -37.02
N LEU A 594 4.79 21.53 -37.14
CA LEU A 594 6.23 21.48 -36.81
C LEU A 594 7.04 22.33 -37.80
N LYS A 595 6.74 22.28 -39.11
CA LYS A 595 7.35 23.15 -40.11
C LYS A 595 7.06 24.64 -39.85
N SER A 596 5.89 24.99 -39.30
CA SER A 596 5.55 26.38 -38.97
C SER A 596 6.31 26.92 -37.78
N LEU A 597 6.71 26.07 -36.81
CA LEU A 597 7.57 26.46 -35.68
C LEU A 597 8.99 26.83 -36.12
N PHE A 598 9.48 26.22 -37.21
CA PHE A 598 10.81 26.51 -37.79
C PHE A 598 10.77 27.56 -38.92
N LYS A 599 9.60 27.96 -39.41
CA LYS A 599 9.48 29.09 -40.34
C LYS A 599 9.42 30.40 -39.57
N ARG A 600 10.51 31.15 -39.57
CA ARG A 600 10.52 32.57 -39.12
C ARG A 600 9.43 33.33 -39.88
N LYS A 601 8.50 33.97 -39.12
CA LYS A 601 7.58 34.96 -39.72
C LYS A 601 8.41 36.01 -40.46
N PRO A 602 8.07 36.31 -41.74
CA PRO A 602 8.69 37.45 -42.41
C PRO A 602 8.42 38.70 -41.57
N LYS A 603 9.46 39.52 -41.34
CA LYS A 603 9.30 40.83 -40.75
C LYS A 603 8.36 41.63 -41.67
N GLU A 604 7.18 42.01 -41.19
CA GLU A 604 6.37 43.06 -41.83
C GLU A 604 7.20 44.30 -41.97
N ALA A 605 7.48 44.71 -43.22
CA ALA A 605 8.09 46.00 -43.54
C ALA A 605 7.09 47.08 -43.13
N LYS A 606 7.44 47.85 -42.12
CA LYS A 606 6.73 49.08 -41.79
C LYS A 606 6.75 49.98 -43.03
N LYS A 607 5.57 50.27 -43.59
CA LYS A 607 5.30 51.43 -44.43
C LYS A 607 4.82 52.57 -43.54
#